data_412445b8909bdd5e05d3af9718cc4117
#
_entry.id   412445b8909bdd5e05d3af9718cc4117
#
_cell.length_a   1.000
_cell.length_b   1.000
_cell.length_c   1.000
_cell.angle_alpha   90.00
_cell.angle_beta   90.00
_cell.angle_gamma   90.00
#
_symmetry.space_group_name_H-M   'P 1'
#
loop_
_entity.id
_entity.type
_entity.pdbx_description
1 polymer ?
#
loop_
_entity_poly.entity_id
_entity_poly.type
_entity_poly.pdbx_seq_one_letter_code
_entity_poly.pdbx_strand_id
1 'polypeptide(L)'
;MMNLLKKTAPYLFIFIVTILTFFYVYRSYGFNLDIPYSYQGDAIWNIAGVKGFIENGKFIENINTGAPFGTNYYDYPGSESLYKIFIFVLIFFVKNPVVVLNLYYLLTFILTAIISYIVLKYFKISTNLCIFAALIITFLPYHIKENIGHISLASYYLIPLTVLVLHWIFTNQFSIKNNFREISLSKFIKSKIFLSFIIMILVANNGIYYSFFTITFLILAGIIASIEYKDIKNLFYSFLFTAIIVVTILINVSPNIIHQFKYGKSIKIAHRLSYETELFSLKIIKLFMPLRNFGSNFIQEYKDGYNNTTVIKSGVTPYLGILGSIGFILLIVLSNAR
;
A
#
# COMPACT_ATOMS: atom_id res chain seq x y z
N MET A 1 2.40 34.60 -11.58
CA MET A 1 3.23 33.54 -12.20
C MET A 1 4.29 33.02 -11.22
N MET A 2 5.16 33.87 -10.65
CA MET A 2 6.25 33.44 -9.75
C MET A 2 5.79 32.72 -8.47
N ASN A 3 4.66 33.12 -7.85
CA ASN A 3 4.09 32.44 -6.68
C ASN A 3 3.51 31.05 -7.01
N LEU A 4 3.00 30.84 -8.21
CA LEU A 4 2.51 29.54 -8.66
C LEU A 4 3.70 28.59 -8.90
N LEU A 5 4.73 29.09 -9.59
CA LEU A 5 5.96 28.33 -9.81
C LEU A 5 6.64 27.88 -8.53
N LYS A 6 6.71 28.75 -7.50
CA LYS A 6 7.25 28.38 -6.18
C LYS A 6 6.43 27.30 -5.48
N LYS A 7 5.12 27.24 -5.70
CA LYS A 7 4.24 26.21 -5.12
C LYS A 7 4.31 24.88 -5.87
N THR A 8 4.49 24.90 -7.19
CA THR A 8 4.49 23.69 -8.04
C THR A 8 5.88 23.06 -8.17
N ALA A 9 6.95 23.86 -8.04
CA ALA A 9 8.33 23.39 -8.20
C ALA A 9 8.69 22.14 -7.36
N PRO A 10 8.30 22.02 -6.07
CA PRO A 10 8.59 20.83 -5.28
C PRO A 10 7.94 19.56 -5.84
N TYR A 11 6.72 19.64 -6.35
CA TYR A 11 6.01 18.51 -6.96
C TYR A 11 6.68 18.05 -8.23
N LEU A 12 7.06 19.00 -9.11
CA LEU A 12 7.78 18.71 -10.33
C LEU A 12 9.16 18.09 -10.04
N PHE A 13 9.86 18.63 -9.05
CA PHE A 13 11.14 18.10 -8.62
C PHE A 13 11.03 16.66 -8.12
N ILE A 14 10.07 16.37 -7.21
CA ILE A 14 9.83 15.03 -6.69
C ILE A 14 9.48 14.08 -7.83
N PHE A 15 8.60 14.49 -8.74
CA PHE A 15 8.20 13.70 -9.90
C PHE A 15 9.40 13.30 -10.76
N ILE A 16 10.23 14.28 -11.15
CA ILE A 16 11.42 14.04 -11.98
C ILE A 16 12.43 13.15 -11.25
N VAL A 17 12.75 13.47 -10.00
CA VAL A 17 13.73 12.69 -9.22
C VAL A 17 13.23 11.26 -9.00
N THR A 18 11.93 11.07 -8.76
CA THR A 18 11.37 9.73 -8.61
C THR A 18 11.54 8.90 -9.89
N ILE A 19 11.25 9.47 -11.06
CA ILE A 19 11.43 8.78 -12.34
C ILE A 19 12.91 8.45 -12.59
N LEU A 20 13.80 9.42 -12.42
CA LEU A 20 15.23 9.21 -12.63
C LEU A 20 15.80 8.14 -11.69
N THR A 21 15.41 8.19 -10.40
CA THR A 21 15.85 7.19 -9.41
C THR A 21 15.28 5.83 -9.72
N PHE A 22 14.01 5.73 -10.13
CA PHE A 22 13.39 4.47 -10.53
C PHE A 22 14.19 3.82 -11.66
N PHE A 23 14.44 4.53 -12.75
CA PHE A 23 15.22 3.98 -13.87
C PHE A 23 16.67 3.71 -13.52
N TYR A 24 17.27 4.45 -12.60
CA TYR A 24 18.59 4.13 -12.07
C TYR A 24 18.58 2.80 -11.27
N VAL A 25 17.59 2.56 -10.46
CA VAL A 25 17.43 1.29 -9.71
C VAL A 25 17.25 0.13 -10.67
N TYR A 26 16.44 0.31 -11.71
CA TYR A 26 16.13 -0.74 -12.70
C TYR A 26 17.02 -0.69 -13.95
N ARG A 27 18.20 -0.04 -13.90
CA ARG A 27 19.09 0.13 -15.04
C ARG A 27 19.58 -1.18 -15.68
N SER A 28 19.59 -2.28 -14.93
CA SER A 28 19.95 -3.62 -15.44
C SER A 28 18.97 -4.15 -16.49
N TYR A 29 17.76 -3.61 -16.53
CA TYR A 29 16.73 -3.91 -17.54
C TYR A 29 16.82 -3.00 -18.78
N GLY A 30 17.84 -2.14 -18.89
CA GLY A 30 18.13 -1.35 -20.07
C GLY A 30 17.10 -0.28 -20.44
N PHE A 31 16.34 0.23 -19.47
CA PHE A 31 15.21 1.15 -19.70
C PHE A 31 14.09 0.58 -20.59
N ASN A 32 14.12 -0.71 -20.86
CA ASN A 32 13.15 -1.39 -21.71
C ASN A 32 11.91 -1.78 -20.91
N LEU A 33 10.79 -1.12 -21.19
CA LEU A 33 9.52 -1.41 -20.55
C LEU A 33 8.86 -2.70 -21.05
N ASP A 34 9.32 -3.28 -22.16
CA ASP A 34 8.81 -4.57 -22.68
C ASP A 34 9.35 -5.77 -21.91
N ILE A 35 10.34 -5.56 -21.04
CA ILE A 35 10.91 -6.59 -20.18
C ILE A 35 10.28 -6.47 -18.78
N PRO A 36 9.68 -7.55 -18.22
CA PRO A 36 9.14 -7.51 -16.86
C PRO A 36 10.22 -7.16 -15.83
N TYR A 37 9.95 -6.23 -14.92
CA TYR A 37 10.88 -5.88 -13.84
C TYR A 37 11.06 -6.99 -12.79
N SER A 38 10.31 -8.06 -12.90
CA SER A 38 10.49 -9.29 -12.13
C SER A 38 9.82 -10.47 -12.82
N TYR A 39 10.37 -11.67 -12.61
CA TYR A 39 9.74 -12.94 -12.95
C TYR A 39 9.41 -13.75 -11.69
N GLN A 40 9.64 -13.20 -10.49
CA GLN A 40 9.45 -13.88 -9.21
C GLN A 40 8.02 -13.67 -8.67
N GLY A 41 7.61 -14.54 -7.75
CA GLY A 41 6.30 -14.49 -7.14
C GLY A 41 5.19 -14.59 -8.18
N ASP A 42 4.17 -13.75 -8.06
CA ASP A 42 3.00 -13.73 -8.94
C ASP A 42 3.19 -12.83 -10.18
N ALA A 43 4.43 -12.46 -10.55
CA ALA A 43 4.69 -11.51 -11.65
C ALA A 43 4.09 -11.99 -12.97
N ILE A 44 4.32 -13.25 -13.34
CA ILE A 44 3.78 -13.84 -14.60
C ILE A 44 2.25 -13.91 -14.52
N TRP A 45 1.69 -14.24 -13.36
CA TRP A 45 0.24 -14.24 -13.15
C TRP A 45 -0.36 -12.85 -13.32
N ASN A 46 0.27 -11.82 -12.73
CA ASN A 46 -0.18 -10.44 -12.88
C ASN A 46 -0.14 -9.97 -14.34
N ILE A 47 0.92 -10.32 -15.09
CA ILE A 47 1.02 -10.05 -16.54
C ILE A 47 -0.07 -10.78 -17.31
N ALA A 48 -0.30 -12.06 -17.01
CA ALA A 48 -1.36 -12.86 -17.65
C ALA A 48 -2.76 -12.31 -17.35
N GLY A 49 -3.00 -11.80 -16.13
CA GLY A 49 -4.23 -11.10 -15.76
C GLY A 49 -4.46 -9.83 -16.57
N VAL A 50 -3.43 -8.99 -16.73
CA VAL A 50 -3.49 -7.78 -17.57
C VAL A 50 -3.73 -8.17 -19.04
N LYS A 51 -3.03 -9.20 -19.55
CA LYS A 51 -3.25 -9.72 -20.91
C LYS A 51 -4.69 -10.19 -21.11
N GLY A 52 -5.21 -11.00 -20.19
CA GLY A 52 -6.59 -11.47 -20.23
C GLY A 52 -7.60 -10.31 -20.23
N PHE A 53 -7.32 -9.25 -19.45
CA PHE A 53 -8.17 -8.07 -19.45
C PHE A 53 -8.12 -7.30 -20.77
N ILE A 54 -6.95 -7.17 -21.39
CA ILE A 54 -6.79 -6.53 -22.73
C ILE A 54 -7.58 -7.30 -23.80
N GLU A 55 -7.53 -8.64 -23.76
CA GLU A 55 -8.12 -9.51 -24.79
C GLU A 55 -9.62 -9.74 -24.57
N ASN A 56 -10.07 -9.88 -23.33
CA ASN A 56 -11.43 -10.31 -22.99
C ASN A 56 -12.27 -9.26 -22.24
N GLY A 57 -11.67 -8.15 -21.82
CA GLY A 57 -12.35 -7.10 -21.05
C GLY A 57 -12.71 -7.49 -19.61
N LYS A 58 -12.24 -8.63 -19.10
CA LYS A 58 -12.57 -9.16 -17.77
C LYS A 58 -11.32 -9.56 -16.99
N PHE A 59 -11.26 -9.22 -15.70
CA PHE A 59 -10.19 -9.65 -14.80
C PHE A 59 -10.47 -11.00 -14.12
N ILE A 60 -11.74 -11.33 -13.94
CA ILE A 60 -12.13 -12.51 -13.16
C ILE A 60 -12.28 -13.76 -14.05
N GLU A 61 -12.55 -13.58 -15.31
CA GLU A 61 -12.74 -14.68 -16.29
C GLU A 61 -11.75 -14.55 -17.43
N ASN A 62 -11.16 -15.65 -17.86
CA ASN A 62 -10.30 -15.71 -19.03
C ASN A 62 -10.57 -16.97 -19.84
N ILE A 63 -11.16 -16.80 -21.02
CA ILE A 63 -11.51 -17.90 -21.93
C ILE A 63 -10.29 -18.45 -22.66
N ASN A 64 -9.18 -17.71 -22.72
CA ASN A 64 -7.95 -18.08 -23.42
C ASN A 64 -7.01 -18.93 -22.54
N THR A 65 -7.38 -19.19 -21.28
CA THR A 65 -6.61 -20.03 -20.36
C THR A 65 -7.49 -21.14 -19.80
N GLY A 66 -6.89 -22.29 -19.42
CA GLY A 66 -7.64 -23.42 -18.87
C GLY A 66 -8.51 -24.16 -19.89
N ALA A 67 -7.95 -24.42 -21.09
CA ALA A 67 -8.65 -25.15 -22.15
C ALA A 67 -9.21 -26.49 -21.65
N PRO A 68 -10.40 -26.94 -22.16
CA PRO A 68 -11.24 -26.25 -23.14
C PRO A 68 -12.24 -25.25 -22.54
N PHE A 69 -12.38 -25.14 -21.21
CA PHE A 69 -13.49 -24.45 -20.55
C PHE A 69 -13.21 -23.02 -20.14
N GLY A 70 -11.97 -22.52 -20.31
CA GLY A 70 -11.55 -21.26 -19.76
C GLY A 70 -11.21 -21.37 -18.26
N THR A 71 -10.78 -20.26 -17.65
CA THR A 71 -10.57 -20.15 -16.20
C THR A 71 -11.39 -19.01 -15.62
N ASN A 72 -11.76 -19.17 -14.36
CA ASN A 72 -12.29 -18.08 -13.57
C ASN A 72 -11.53 -17.99 -12.23
N TYR A 73 -11.56 -16.81 -11.63
CA TYR A 73 -10.85 -16.47 -10.39
C TYR A 73 -11.82 -16.10 -9.26
N TYR A 74 -13.07 -16.58 -9.31
CA TYR A 74 -14.06 -16.28 -8.29
C TYR A 74 -13.71 -16.86 -6.90
N ASP A 75 -12.85 -17.86 -6.86
CA ASP A 75 -12.34 -18.41 -5.60
C ASP A 75 -11.17 -17.61 -4.99
N TYR A 76 -10.63 -16.64 -5.73
CA TYR A 76 -9.54 -15.74 -5.31
C TYR A 76 -10.06 -14.30 -5.23
N PRO A 77 -10.82 -13.95 -4.19
CA PRO A 77 -11.42 -12.62 -4.08
C PRO A 77 -10.35 -11.56 -3.90
N GLY A 78 -10.26 -10.66 -4.87
CA GLY A 78 -9.37 -9.50 -4.83
C GLY A 78 -10.18 -8.22 -4.64
N SER A 79 -9.80 -7.41 -3.66
CA SER A 79 -10.39 -6.09 -3.41
C SER A 79 -9.62 -4.95 -4.10
N GLU A 80 -8.71 -5.27 -5.02
CA GLU A 80 -7.83 -4.32 -5.70
C GLU A 80 -8.53 -3.59 -6.87
N SER A 81 -9.72 -3.03 -6.63
CA SER A 81 -10.47 -2.32 -7.68
C SER A 81 -9.75 -1.07 -8.16
N LEU A 82 -8.97 -0.41 -7.29
CA LEU A 82 -8.16 0.74 -7.67
C LEU A 82 -7.05 0.37 -8.65
N TYR A 83 -6.37 -0.76 -8.44
CA TYR A 83 -5.44 -1.35 -9.41
C TYR A 83 -6.11 -1.56 -10.77
N LYS A 84 -7.29 -2.21 -10.78
CA LYS A 84 -8.03 -2.50 -12.01
C LYS A 84 -8.41 -1.21 -12.77
N ILE A 85 -8.76 -0.15 -12.05
CA ILE A 85 -9.05 1.17 -12.64
C ILE A 85 -7.79 1.76 -13.30
N PHE A 86 -6.63 1.71 -12.65
CA PHE A 86 -5.38 2.20 -13.25
C PHE A 86 -4.99 1.38 -14.48
N ILE A 87 -5.08 0.06 -14.42
CA ILE A 87 -4.84 -0.81 -15.58
C ILE A 87 -5.81 -0.46 -16.72
N PHE A 88 -7.11 -0.29 -16.41
CA PHE A 88 -8.12 0.12 -17.39
C PHE A 88 -7.74 1.42 -18.11
N VAL A 89 -7.27 2.42 -17.37
CA VAL A 89 -6.81 3.68 -17.97
C VAL A 89 -5.57 3.48 -18.84
N LEU A 90 -4.58 2.71 -18.36
CA LEU A 90 -3.31 2.51 -19.08
C LEU A 90 -3.50 1.75 -20.39
N ILE A 91 -4.41 0.79 -20.47
CA ILE A 91 -4.66 0.00 -21.70
C ILE A 91 -5.27 0.84 -22.84
N PHE A 92 -5.80 2.04 -22.59
CA PHE A 92 -6.20 2.95 -23.67
C PHE A 92 -4.99 3.47 -24.46
N PHE A 93 -3.84 3.57 -23.81
CA PHE A 93 -2.63 4.12 -24.40
C PHE A 93 -1.67 3.03 -24.89
N VAL A 94 -1.64 1.88 -24.20
CA VAL A 94 -0.68 0.80 -24.44
C VAL A 94 -1.39 -0.56 -24.40
N LYS A 95 -1.13 -1.42 -25.39
CA LYS A 95 -1.72 -2.78 -25.47
C LYS A 95 -0.76 -3.90 -25.08
N ASN A 96 0.53 -3.60 -24.84
CA ASN A 96 1.48 -4.59 -24.34
C ASN A 96 1.27 -4.79 -22.84
N PRO A 97 0.89 -6.00 -22.35
CA PRO A 97 0.56 -6.23 -20.94
C PRO A 97 1.75 -6.04 -20.01
N VAL A 98 2.97 -6.30 -20.49
CA VAL A 98 4.21 -6.07 -19.71
C VAL A 98 4.43 -4.59 -19.49
N VAL A 99 4.34 -3.79 -20.57
CA VAL A 99 4.50 -2.32 -20.48
C VAL A 99 3.43 -1.73 -19.58
N VAL A 100 2.17 -2.17 -19.69
CA VAL A 100 1.08 -1.70 -18.83
C VAL A 100 1.38 -1.96 -17.36
N LEU A 101 1.81 -3.18 -17.01
CA LEU A 101 2.13 -3.53 -15.63
C LEU A 101 3.36 -2.77 -15.09
N ASN A 102 4.41 -2.63 -15.92
CA ASN A 102 5.60 -1.88 -15.57
C ASN A 102 5.31 -0.37 -15.38
N LEU A 103 4.45 0.22 -16.23
CA LEU A 103 4.00 1.61 -16.07
C LEU A 103 3.15 1.80 -14.81
N TYR A 104 2.26 0.84 -14.49
CA TYR A 104 1.53 0.89 -13.24
C TYR A 104 2.49 0.82 -12.04
N TYR A 105 3.48 -0.06 -12.09
CA TYR A 105 4.48 -0.16 -11.04
C TYR A 105 5.28 1.14 -10.86
N LEU A 106 5.73 1.78 -11.95
CA LEU A 106 6.33 3.12 -11.89
C LEU A 106 5.36 4.16 -11.28
N LEU A 107 4.08 4.09 -11.63
CA LEU A 107 3.05 4.98 -11.09
C LEU A 107 2.92 4.84 -9.56
N THR A 108 3.10 3.63 -9.00
CA THR A 108 3.08 3.44 -7.53
C THR A 108 4.18 4.22 -6.83
N PHE A 109 5.38 4.34 -7.42
CA PHE A 109 6.46 5.18 -6.88
C PHE A 109 6.09 6.67 -6.93
N ILE A 110 5.59 7.13 -8.07
CA ILE A 110 5.20 8.53 -8.25
C ILE A 110 4.10 8.92 -7.25
N LEU A 111 3.06 8.08 -7.11
CA LEU A 111 1.97 8.31 -6.16
C LEU A 111 2.47 8.29 -4.71
N THR A 112 3.32 7.34 -4.35
CA THR A 112 3.90 7.26 -3.00
C THR A 112 4.69 8.53 -2.67
N ALA A 113 5.53 9.00 -3.60
CA ALA A 113 6.34 10.20 -3.40
C ALA A 113 5.49 11.46 -3.23
N ILE A 114 4.53 11.66 -4.12
CA ILE A 114 3.66 12.86 -4.09
C ILE A 114 2.77 12.85 -2.84
N ILE A 115 2.11 11.73 -2.54
CA ILE A 115 1.20 11.61 -1.39
C ILE A 115 1.98 11.76 -0.08
N SER A 116 3.15 11.14 0.05
CA SER A 116 4.02 11.29 1.21
C SER A 116 4.42 12.75 1.42
N TYR A 117 4.82 13.44 0.35
CA TYR A 117 5.16 14.85 0.40
C TYR A 117 3.98 15.70 0.89
N ILE A 118 2.77 15.49 0.36
CA ILE A 118 1.55 16.22 0.75
C ILE A 118 1.28 16.03 2.26
N VAL A 119 1.34 14.80 2.74
CA VAL A 119 1.09 14.47 4.15
C VAL A 119 2.16 15.07 5.07
N LEU A 120 3.43 14.99 4.69
CA LEU A 120 4.53 15.60 5.46
C LEU A 120 4.40 17.13 5.51
N LYS A 121 3.96 17.77 4.42
CA LYS A 121 3.67 19.21 4.39
C LYS A 121 2.50 19.58 5.31
N TYR A 122 1.50 18.71 5.46
CA TYR A 122 0.42 18.93 6.42
C TYR A 122 0.97 19.06 7.85
N PHE A 123 2.01 18.32 8.22
CA PHE A 123 2.68 18.41 9.52
C PHE A 123 3.62 19.64 9.65
N LYS A 124 3.57 20.58 8.71
CA LYS A 124 4.37 21.82 8.70
C LYS A 124 5.90 21.61 8.68
N ILE A 125 6.34 20.45 8.21
CA ILE A 125 7.75 20.13 8.02
C ILE A 125 8.31 21.00 6.89
N SER A 126 9.59 21.37 6.96
CA SER A 126 10.27 22.16 5.93
C SER A 126 10.25 21.43 4.58
N THR A 127 10.18 22.19 3.48
CA THR A 127 10.03 21.63 2.13
C THR A 127 11.12 20.63 1.77
N ASN A 128 12.38 20.98 2.07
CA ASN A 128 13.52 20.12 1.74
C ASN A 128 13.47 18.79 2.51
N LEU A 129 13.12 18.83 3.78
CA LEU A 129 12.98 17.63 4.60
C LEU A 129 11.79 16.79 4.16
N CYS A 130 10.66 17.42 3.73
CA CYS A 130 9.53 16.70 3.15
C CYS A 130 9.92 15.96 1.87
N ILE A 131 10.67 16.60 0.98
CA ILE A 131 11.15 15.98 -0.27
C ILE A 131 12.03 14.77 0.06
N PHE A 132 13.01 14.97 0.93
CA PHE A 132 13.94 13.91 1.32
C PHE A 132 13.22 12.72 1.96
N ALA A 133 12.34 12.97 2.94
CA ALA A 133 11.59 11.92 3.60
C ALA A 133 10.60 11.21 2.65
N ALA A 134 9.95 11.95 1.77
CA ALA A 134 9.06 11.36 0.77
C ALA A 134 9.81 10.40 -0.18
N LEU A 135 11.01 10.77 -0.62
CA LEU A 135 11.85 9.89 -1.44
C LEU A 135 12.33 8.65 -0.66
N ILE A 136 12.70 8.79 0.61
CA ILE A 136 13.04 7.64 1.46
C ILE A 136 11.85 6.67 1.57
N ILE A 137 10.65 7.18 1.86
CA ILE A 137 9.43 6.38 1.94
C ILE A 137 9.14 5.68 0.60
N THR A 138 9.37 6.37 -0.50
CA THR A 138 9.12 5.84 -1.85
C THR A 138 10.08 4.71 -2.22
N PHE A 139 11.37 4.87 -1.92
CA PHE A 139 12.41 3.91 -2.27
C PHE A 139 12.79 2.98 -1.12
N LEU A 140 11.83 2.68 -0.23
CA LEU A 140 12.03 1.64 0.77
C LEU A 140 12.41 0.32 0.09
N PRO A 141 13.36 -0.45 0.66
CA PRO A 141 13.71 -1.78 0.15
C PRO A 141 12.52 -2.71 -0.05
N TYR A 142 11.47 -2.53 0.75
CA TYR A 142 10.21 -3.23 0.62
C TYR A 142 9.54 -3.00 -0.74
N HIS A 143 9.45 -1.75 -1.22
CA HIS A 143 8.83 -1.42 -2.50
C HIS A 143 9.52 -2.11 -3.68
N ILE A 144 10.87 -2.10 -3.65
CA ILE A 144 11.69 -2.71 -4.69
C ILE A 144 11.59 -4.24 -4.65
N LYS A 145 11.51 -4.81 -3.44
CA LYS A 145 11.46 -6.26 -3.26
C LYS A 145 10.12 -6.85 -3.67
N GLU A 146 9.02 -6.23 -3.25
CA GLU A 146 7.68 -6.73 -3.59
C GLU A 146 7.38 -6.60 -5.09
N ASN A 147 7.90 -5.58 -5.75
CA ASN A 147 7.88 -5.34 -7.20
C ASN A 147 6.55 -5.71 -7.89
N ILE A 148 6.59 -6.08 -9.17
CA ILE A 148 5.42 -6.56 -9.93
C ILE A 148 4.97 -7.97 -9.53
N GLY A 149 5.78 -8.69 -8.73
CA GLY A 149 5.45 -10.03 -8.22
C GLY A 149 4.40 -10.00 -7.13
N HIS A 150 4.41 -8.97 -6.30
CA HIS A 150 3.38 -8.71 -5.28
C HIS A 150 2.86 -7.28 -5.42
N ILE A 151 2.30 -6.99 -6.58
CA ILE A 151 1.92 -5.63 -6.99
C ILE A 151 0.94 -4.95 -6.02
N SER A 152 0.05 -5.69 -5.38
CA SER A 152 -0.86 -5.18 -4.35
C SER A 152 -0.11 -4.72 -3.10
N LEU A 153 0.96 -5.42 -2.70
CA LEU A 153 1.83 -5.05 -1.59
C LEU A 153 2.77 -3.89 -1.95
N ALA A 154 3.25 -3.85 -3.19
CA ALA A 154 4.02 -2.71 -3.69
C ALA A 154 3.18 -1.42 -3.79
N SER A 155 1.85 -1.53 -3.86
CA SER A 155 0.92 -0.40 -4.02
C SER A 155 0.55 0.26 -2.68
N TYR A 156 1.53 0.66 -1.85
CA TYR A 156 1.27 1.23 -0.53
C TYR A 156 1.14 2.78 -0.49
N TYR A 157 0.95 3.41 -1.63
CA TYR A 157 0.87 4.88 -1.77
C TYR A 157 -0.24 5.55 -0.95
N LEU A 158 -1.24 4.82 -0.46
CA LEU A 158 -2.29 5.36 0.41
C LEU A 158 -1.94 5.31 1.91
N ILE A 159 -0.86 4.62 2.30
CA ILE A 159 -0.45 4.53 3.72
C ILE A 159 -0.20 5.90 4.35
N PRO A 160 0.46 6.87 3.70
CA PRO A 160 0.63 8.20 4.31
C PRO A 160 -0.71 8.90 4.59
N LEU A 161 -1.72 8.73 3.72
CA LEU A 161 -3.07 9.28 3.98
C LEU A 161 -3.77 8.55 5.13
N THR A 162 -3.60 7.24 5.25
CA THR A 162 -4.08 6.47 6.41
C THR A 162 -3.49 7.01 7.70
N VAL A 163 -2.17 7.23 7.74
CA VAL A 163 -1.49 7.83 8.90
C VAL A 163 -2.06 9.21 9.24
N LEU A 164 -2.41 10.01 8.24
CA LEU A 164 -3.05 11.31 8.47
C LEU A 164 -4.42 11.18 9.14
N VAL A 165 -5.26 10.23 8.71
CA VAL A 165 -6.57 9.98 9.34
C VAL A 165 -6.39 9.46 10.76
N LEU A 166 -5.47 8.53 10.99
CA LEU A 166 -5.11 8.04 12.33
C LEU A 166 -4.67 9.18 13.25
N HIS A 167 -3.83 10.08 12.73
CA HIS A 167 -3.40 11.27 13.47
C HIS A 167 -4.60 12.15 13.86
N TRP A 168 -5.58 12.36 12.98
CA TRP A 168 -6.77 13.15 13.30
C TRP A 168 -7.63 12.53 14.39
N ILE A 169 -7.77 11.19 14.40
CA ILE A 169 -8.44 10.46 15.48
C ILE A 169 -7.64 10.62 16.77
N PHE A 170 -6.36 10.28 16.71
CA PHE A 170 -5.48 10.25 17.88
C PHE A 170 -5.34 11.60 18.56
N THR A 171 -5.47 12.70 17.82
CA THR A 171 -5.40 14.08 18.34
C THR A 171 -6.77 14.75 18.50
N ASN A 172 -7.84 13.96 18.55
CA ASN A 172 -9.23 14.43 18.77
C ASN A 172 -9.69 15.55 17.82
N GLN A 173 -9.33 15.46 16.53
CA GLN A 173 -9.63 16.51 15.55
C GLN A 173 -10.98 16.36 14.83
N PHE A 174 -11.77 15.36 15.19
CA PHE A 174 -13.13 15.15 14.66
C PHE A 174 -14.23 15.76 15.55
N SER A 175 -13.87 16.54 16.55
CA SER A 175 -14.86 17.22 17.40
C SER A 175 -15.73 18.17 16.58
N ILE A 176 -17.00 17.83 16.42
CA ILE A 176 -18.00 18.71 15.82
C ILE A 176 -18.47 19.65 16.92
N LYS A 177 -17.89 20.85 16.98
CA LYS A 177 -18.36 21.93 17.87
C LYS A 177 -19.66 22.60 17.38
N ASN A 178 -20.12 22.32 16.15
CA ASN A 178 -21.27 22.98 15.55
C ASN A 178 -22.42 21.98 15.31
N ASN A 179 -23.63 22.41 15.62
CA ASN A 179 -24.87 21.69 15.37
C ASN A 179 -24.94 21.24 13.89
N PHE A 180 -25.23 19.95 13.66
CA PHE A 180 -25.40 19.36 12.33
C PHE A 180 -26.38 20.13 11.42
N ARG A 181 -27.28 20.95 12.00
CA ARG A 181 -28.28 21.74 11.28
C ARG A 181 -27.75 22.91 10.45
N GLU A 182 -26.49 23.35 10.65
CA GLU A 182 -25.94 24.55 9.98
C GLU A 182 -24.74 24.24 9.06
N ILE A 183 -24.45 22.97 8.78
CA ILE A 183 -23.32 22.61 7.92
C ILE A 183 -23.72 22.75 6.47
N SER A 184 -23.30 23.84 5.81
CA SER A 184 -23.37 23.96 4.36
C SER A 184 -22.62 22.79 3.69
N LEU A 185 -23.17 22.24 2.58
CA LEU A 185 -22.58 21.18 1.78
C LEU A 185 -21.09 21.49 1.43
N SER A 186 -20.80 22.75 1.09
CA SER A 186 -19.44 23.21 0.81
C SER A 186 -18.48 23.09 2.00
N LYS A 187 -18.96 23.33 3.23
CA LYS A 187 -18.17 23.15 4.45
C LYS A 187 -17.96 21.66 4.78
N PHE A 188 -18.98 20.83 4.52
CA PHE A 188 -18.90 19.38 4.71
C PHE A 188 -17.84 18.76 3.78
N ILE A 189 -17.87 19.07 2.48
CA ILE A 189 -16.90 18.55 1.48
C ILE A 189 -15.46 18.93 1.85
N LYS A 190 -15.24 20.07 2.50
CA LYS A 190 -13.92 20.51 2.97
C LYS A 190 -13.54 19.98 4.35
N SER A 191 -14.41 19.20 4.99
CA SER A 191 -14.19 18.70 6.35
C SER A 191 -13.21 17.51 6.34
N LYS A 192 -12.50 17.34 7.47
CA LYS A 192 -11.65 16.17 7.71
C LYS A 192 -12.46 14.86 7.68
N ILE A 193 -13.72 14.91 8.11
CA ILE A 193 -14.62 13.76 8.10
C ILE A 193 -14.83 13.30 6.66
N PHE A 194 -15.24 14.20 5.76
CA PHE A 194 -15.48 13.86 4.36
C PHE A 194 -14.18 13.36 3.67
N LEU A 195 -13.05 14.01 3.93
CA LEU A 195 -11.78 13.56 3.39
C LEU A 195 -11.40 12.17 3.91
N SER A 196 -11.66 11.90 5.19
CA SER A 196 -11.44 10.55 5.76
C SER A 196 -12.34 9.50 5.11
N PHE A 197 -13.60 9.81 4.81
CA PHE A 197 -14.49 8.92 4.04
C PHE A 197 -13.87 8.54 2.70
N ILE A 198 -13.41 9.52 1.93
CA ILE A 198 -12.78 9.28 0.63
C ILE A 198 -11.52 8.42 0.78
N ILE A 199 -10.66 8.75 1.76
CA ILE A 199 -9.43 7.99 2.01
C ILE A 199 -9.76 6.53 2.36
N MET A 200 -10.75 6.27 3.22
CA MET A 200 -11.12 4.91 3.62
C MET A 200 -11.70 4.11 2.45
N ILE A 201 -12.50 4.72 1.59
CA ILE A 201 -12.97 4.09 0.35
C ILE A 201 -11.79 3.74 -0.56
N LEU A 202 -10.85 4.65 -0.76
CA LEU A 202 -9.65 4.40 -1.57
C LEU A 202 -8.80 3.26 -0.98
N VAL A 203 -8.56 3.26 0.33
CA VAL A 203 -7.81 2.21 1.02
C VAL A 203 -8.47 0.84 0.86
N ALA A 204 -9.80 0.77 1.00
CA ALA A 204 -10.56 -0.47 0.81
C ALA A 204 -10.48 -1.02 -0.62
N ASN A 205 -10.27 -0.15 -1.62
CA ASN A 205 -10.11 -0.51 -3.03
C ASN A 205 -8.65 -0.78 -3.43
N ASN A 206 -7.69 -0.51 -2.54
CA ASN A 206 -6.26 -0.70 -2.82
C ASN A 206 -5.74 -2.10 -2.47
N GLY A 207 -6.44 -2.84 -1.61
CA GLY A 207 -6.11 -4.20 -1.25
C GLY A 207 -6.48 -4.56 0.19
N ILE A 208 -6.75 -5.84 0.40
CA ILE A 208 -7.27 -6.34 1.68
C ILE A 208 -6.25 -6.22 2.82
N TYR A 209 -4.95 -6.37 2.55
CA TYR A 209 -3.91 -6.30 3.58
C TYR A 209 -3.83 -4.92 4.22
N TYR A 210 -3.75 -3.87 3.39
CA TYR A 210 -3.71 -2.48 3.90
C TYR A 210 -5.02 -2.08 4.56
N SER A 211 -6.15 -2.59 4.08
CA SER A 211 -7.45 -2.41 4.72
C SER A 211 -7.48 -3.03 6.12
N PHE A 212 -6.99 -4.26 6.27
CA PHE A 212 -6.93 -4.95 7.55
C PHE A 212 -6.04 -4.20 8.57
N PHE A 213 -4.84 -3.79 8.16
CA PHE A 213 -3.97 -2.99 9.03
C PHE A 213 -4.61 -1.64 9.38
N THR A 214 -5.25 -0.99 8.40
CA THR A 214 -5.95 0.28 8.66
C THR A 214 -7.06 0.12 9.68
N ILE A 215 -7.90 -0.91 9.57
CA ILE A 215 -8.95 -1.23 10.54
C ILE A 215 -8.36 -1.42 11.93
N THR A 216 -7.31 -2.23 12.05
CA THR A 216 -6.66 -2.49 13.33
C THR A 216 -6.16 -1.20 13.98
N PHE A 217 -5.45 -0.36 13.22
CA PHE A 217 -4.92 0.90 13.74
C PHE A 217 -6.03 1.94 14.00
N LEU A 218 -7.12 1.97 13.22
CA LEU A 218 -8.27 2.84 13.50
C LEU A 218 -8.89 2.52 14.85
N ILE A 219 -9.14 1.23 15.13
CA ILE A 219 -9.72 0.79 16.40
C ILE A 219 -8.79 1.13 17.57
N LEU A 220 -7.49 0.82 17.44
CA LEU A 220 -6.51 1.15 18.48
C LEU A 220 -6.41 2.66 18.73
N ALA A 221 -6.32 3.46 17.67
CA ALA A 221 -6.28 4.92 17.80
C ALA A 221 -7.55 5.49 18.44
N GLY A 222 -8.73 4.94 18.08
CA GLY A 222 -10.01 5.32 18.69
C GLY A 222 -10.09 4.99 20.17
N ILE A 223 -9.65 3.80 20.58
CA ILE A 223 -9.61 3.40 21.99
C ILE A 223 -8.68 4.32 22.78
N ILE A 224 -7.43 4.48 22.33
CA ILE A 224 -6.43 5.31 23.00
C ILE A 224 -6.91 6.76 23.13
N ALA A 225 -7.37 7.34 22.02
CA ALA A 225 -7.86 8.73 22.02
C ALA A 225 -9.11 8.89 22.90
N SER A 226 -10.01 7.91 22.94
CA SER A 226 -11.22 8.00 23.79
C SER A 226 -10.87 7.95 25.29
N ILE A 227 -9.85 7.20 25.68
CA ILE A 227 -9.34 7.15 27.04
C ILE A 227 -8.64 8.47 27.38
N GLU A 228 -7.73 8.92 26.54
CA GLU A 228 -6.91 10.13 26.74
C GLU A 228 -7.76 11.40 26.86
N TYR A 229 -8.71 11.59 25.93
CA TYR A 229 -9.57 12.77 25.88
C TYR A 229 -10.89 12.61 26.63
N LYS A 230 -11.18 11.44 27.20
CA LYS A 230 -12.46 11.10 27.84
C LYS A 230 -13.66 11.41 26.91
N ASP A 231 -13.51 11.20 25.60
CA ASP A 231 -14.52 11.48 24.58
C ASP A 231 -14.73 10.26 23.68
N ILE A 232 -15.88 9.60 23.85
CA ILE A 232 -16.26 8.40 23.11
C ILE A 232 -16.42 8.65 21.58
N LYS A 233 -16.50 9.92 21.16
CA LYS A 233 -16.65 10.27 19.73
C LYS A 233 -15.48 9.76 18.90
N ASN A 234 -14.26 9.72 19.45
CA ASN A 234 -13.10 9.17 18.73
C ASN A 234 -13.30 7.70 18.38
N LEU A 235 -13.85 6.92 19.33
CA LEU A 235 -14.18 5.53 19.09
C LEU A 235 -15.32 5.38 18.06
N PHE A 236 -16.33 6.23 18.14
CA PHE A 236 -17.43 6.26 17.16
C PHE A 236 -16.89 6.51 15.73
N TYR A 237 -16.02 7.51 15.51
CA TYR A 237 -15.45 7.77 14.20
C TYR A 237 -14.57 6.61 13.73
N SER A 238 -13.83 5.97 14.62
CA SER A 238 -13.02 4.79 14.29
C SER A 238 -13.88 3.64 13.79
N PHE A 239 -14.98 3.34 14.46
CA PHE A 239 -15.92 2.32 14.01
C PHE A 239 -16.64 2.72 12.72
N LEU A 240 -17.00 3.99 12.55
CA LEU A 240 -17.62 4.50 11.33
C LEU A 240 -16.68 4.30 10.12
N PHE A 241 -15.42 4.68 10.24
CA PHE A 241 -14.43 4.50 9.18
C PHE A 241 -14.10 3.02 8.93
N THR A 242 -14.05 2.21 9.96
CA THR A 242 -13.96 0.75 9.85
C THR A 242 -15.14 0.17 9.07
N ALA A 243 -16.36 0.58 9.40
CA ALA A 243 -17.56 0.12 8.69
C ALA A 243 -17.53 0.49 7.20
N ILE A 244 -17.03 1.67 6.84
CA ILE A 244 -16.86 2.08 5.44
C ILE A 244 -15.90 1.14 4.71
N ILE A 245 -14.76 0.84 5.32
CA ILE A 245 -13.79 -0.10 4.73
C ILE A 245 -14.44 -1.47 4.52
N VAL A 246 -15.09 -2.01 5.54
CA VAL A 246 -15.73 -3.33 5.49
C VAL A 246 -16.82 -3.38 4.41
N VAL A 247 -17.73 -2.39 4.39
CA VAL A 247 -18.79 -2.31 3.39
C VAL A 247 -18.20 -2.21 1.97
N THR A 248 -17.18 -1.39 1.78
CA THR A 248 -16.53 -1.26 0.46
C THR A 248 -15.87 -2.56 0.02
N ILE A 249 -15.19 -3.28 0.93
CA ILE A 249 -14.62 -4.60 0.63
C ILE A 249 -15.74 -5.59 0.27
N LEU A 250 -16.82 -5.65 1.04
CA LEU A 250 -17.95 -6.56 0.75
C LEU A 250 -18.56 -6.28 -0.63
N ILE A 251 -18.68 -5.02 -1.02
CA ILE A 251 -19.12 -4.65 -2.38
C ILE A 251 -18.14 -5.17 -3.42
N ASN A 252 -16.83 -4.99 -3.22
CA ASN A 252 -15.80 -5.44 -4.17
C ASN A 252 -15.75 -6.96 -4.34
N VAL A 253 -15.92 -7.72 -3.25
CA VAL A 253 -15.88 -9.19 -3.29
C VAL A 253 -17.25 -9.82 -3.49
N SER A 254 -18.32 -9.02 -3.63
CA SER A 254 -19.68 -9.54 -3.80
C SER A 254 -19.85 -10.50 -5.00
N PRO A 255 -19.20 -10.29 -6.19
CA PRO A 255 -19.28 -11.24 -7.29
C PRO A 255 -18.72 -12.62 -6.91
N ASN A 256 -17.62 -12.64 -6.12
CA ASN A 256 -16.99 -13.88 -5.65
C ASN A 256 -17.92 -14.59 -4.65
N ILE A 257 -18.51 -13.85 -3.72
CA ILE A 257 -19.45 -14.40 -2.72
C ILE A 257 -20.68 -15.00 -3.44
N ILE A 258 -21.29 -14.26 -4.37
CA ILE A 258 -22.45 -14.73 -5.14
C ILE A 258 -22.11 -15.99 -5.93
N HIS A 259 -20.93 -16.01 -6.59
CA HIS A 259 -20.50 -17.20 -7.34
C HIS A 259 -20.33 -18.41 -6.41
N GLN A 260 -19.69 -18.25 -5.25
CA GLN A 260 -19.49 -19.33 -4.29
C GLN A 260 -20.82 -19.85 -3.69
N PHE A 261 -21.80 -18.96 -3.45
CA PHE A 261 -23.13 -19.39 -3.02
C PHE A 261 -23.85 -20.21 -4.07
N LYS A 262 -23.67 -19.86 -5.36
CA LYS A 262 -24.36 -20.52 -6.47
C LYS A 262 -23.71 -21.82 -6.92
N TYR A 263 -22.39 -21.88 -6.92
CA TYR A 263 -21.63 -22.99 -7.52
C TYR A 263 -20.75 -23.76 -6.51
N GLY A 264 -20.74 -23.34 -5.24
CA GLY A 264 -19.85 -23.88 -4.22
C GLY A 264 -18.41 -23.33 -4.33
N LYS A 265 -17.59 -23.71 -3.35
CA LYS A 265 -16.14 -23.38 -3.33
C LYS A 265 -15.36 -24.49 -4.02
N SER A 266 -14.31 -24.12 -4.74
CA SER A 266 -13.38 -25.09 -5.30
C SER A 266 -12.62 -25.84 -4.20
N ILE A 267 -12.53 -27.16 -4.29
CA ILE A 267 -11.76 -28.02 -3.38
C ILE A 267 -10.24 -27.75 -3.50
N LYS A 268 -9.82 -27.17 -4.64
CA LYS A 268 -8.41 -26.92 -4.97
C LYS A 268 -7.89 -25.57 -4.46
N ILE A 269 -8.68 -24.81 -3.68
CA ILE A 269 -8.22 -23.54 -3.09
C ILE A 269 -7.09 -23.83 -2.12
N ALA A 270 -6.02 -23.05 -2.21
CA ALA A 270 -4.93 -23.10 -1.25
C ALA A 270 -5.43 -22.72 0.14
N HIS A 271 -5.27 -23.61 1.11
CA HIS A 271 -5.56 -23.33 2.52
C HIS A 271 -4.28 -22.97 3.24
N ARG A 272 -4.31 -21.88 4.00
CA ARG A 272 -3.24 -21.52 4.91
C ARG A 272 -3.24 -22.46 6.11
N LEU A 273 -2.08 -23.06 6.38
CA LEU A 273 -1.89 -23.93 7.54
C LEU A 273 -1.37 -23.10 8.73
N SER A 274 -1.69 -23.49 9.95
CA SER A 274 -1.35 -22.73 11.16
C SER A 274 0.17 -22.48 11.30
N TYR A 275 1.02 -23.42 10.89
CA TYR A 275 2.47 -23.26 10.95
C TYR A 275 2.99 -22.16 9.97
N GLU A 276 2.25 -21.82 8.92
CA GLU A 276 2.62 -20.76 8.00
C GLU A 276 2.64 -19.39 8.67
N THR A 277 1.94 -19.23 9.79
CA THR A 277 2.01 -18.02 10.60
C THR A 277 3.44 -17.74 11.03
N GLU A 278 4.22 -18.77 11.41
CA GLU A 278 5.63 -18.61 11.75
C GLU A 278 6.51 -18.27 10.54
N LEU A 279 6.19 -18.81 9.36
CA LEU A 279 6.92 -18.52 8.12
C LEU A 279 6.74 -17.09 7.65
N PHE A 280 5.54 -16.53 7.80
CA PHE A 280 5.17 -15.21 7.30
C PHE A 280 5.11 -14.14 8.38
N SER A 281 5.34 -14.48 9.67
CA SER A 281 5.34 -13.50 10.75
C SER A 281 6.48 -12.51 10.64
N LEU A 282 6.21 -11.28 11.08
CA LEU A 282 7.22 -10.25 11.22
C LEU A 282 8.17 -10.61 12.39
N LYS A 283 9.40 -10.88 12.08
CA LYS A 283 10.47 -10.97 13.08
C LYS A 283 11.10 -9.59 13.23
N ILE A 284 10.98 -8.96 14.40
CA ILE A 284 11.42 -7.57 14.66
C ILE A 284 12.89 -7.35 14.26
N ILE A 285 13.77 -8.33 14.53
CA ILE A 285 15.18 -8.25 14.16
C ILE A 285 15.38 -8.03 12.65
N LYS A 286 14.47 -8.53 11.81
CA LYS A 286 14.56 -8.38 10.35
C LYS A 286 14.25 -6.96 9.86
N LEU A 287 13.66 -6.10 10.69
CA LEU A 287 13.54 -4.67 10.38
C LEU A 287 14.92 -4.01 10.23
N PHE A 288 15.93 -4.56 10.90
CA PHE A 288 17.30 -4.04 10.94
C PHE A 288 18.27 -4.85 10.06
N MET A 289 17.86 -6.03 9.58
CA MET A 289 18.70 -6.88 8.74
C MET A 289 18.66 -6.46 7.28
N PRO A 290 19.81 -6.08 6.67
CA PRO A 290 19.86 -5.71 5.26
C PRO A 290 19.43 -6.87 4.34
N LEU A 291 18.95 -6.52 3.14
CA LEU A 291 18.70 -7.49 2.08
C LEU A 291 20.00 -8.19 1.66
N ARG A 292 19.90 -9.38 1.03
CA ARG A 292 21.06 -10.10 0.47
C ARG A 292 21.86 -9.14 -0.43
N ASN A 293 23.17 -9.21 -0.33
CA ASN A 293 24.15 -8.40 -1.07
C ASN A 293 24.25 -6.92 -0.67
N PHE A 294 23.60 -6.51 0.43
CA PHE A 294 23.79 -5.18 1.03
C PHE A 294 24.50 -5.34 2.38
N GLY A 295 25.57 -4.60 2.58
CA GLY A 295 26.29 -4.51 3.84
C GLY A 295 27.72 -5.07 3.80
N SER A 296 28.47 -4.82 4.87
CA SER A 296 29.82 -5.34 5.09
C SER A 296 29.80 -6.85 5.35
N ASN A 297 30.95 -7.52 5.22
CA ASN A 297 31.09 -8.94 5.53
C ASN A 297 30.60 -9.28 6.95
N PHE A 298 30.80 -8.38 7.92
CA PHE A 298 30.29 -8.52 9.29
C PHE A 298 28.78 -8.65 9.34
N ILE A 299 28.05 -7.82 8.58
CA ILE A 299 26.58 -7.87 8.53
C ILE A 299 26.10 -9.17 7.86
N GLN A 300 26.83 -9.65 6.87
CA GLN A 300 26.51 -10.92 6.21
C GLN A 300 26.75 -12.11 7.14
N GLU A 301 27.86 -12.14 7.87
CA GLU A 301 28.15 -13.16 8.88
C GLU A 301 27.07 -13.20 9.99
N TYR A 302 26.68 -12.04 10.51
CA TYR A 302 25.61 -11.95 11.50
C TYR A 302 24.28 -12.49 10.97
N LYS A 303 23.95 -12.17 9.72
CA LYS A 303 22.74 -12.66 9.06
C LYS A 303 22.76 -14.15 8.83
N ASP A 304 23.89 -14.69 8.41
CA ASP A 304 24.06 -16.13 8.17
C ASP A 304 24.05 -16.88 9.51
N GLY A 305 24.66 -16.33 10.55
CA GLY A 305 24.55 -16.84 11.93
C GLY A 305 23.10 -16.91 12.39
N TYR A 306 22.33 -15.82 12.23
CA TYR A 306 20.90 -15.82 12.57
C TYR A 306 20.10 -16.85 11.76
N ASN A 307 20.32 -16.93 10.45
CA ASN A 307 19.62 -17.88 9.58
C ASN A 307 19.96 -19.35 9.90
N ASN A 308 21.15 -19.60 10.45
CA ASN A 308 21.56 -20.95 10.82
C ASN A 308 21.04 -21.37 12.20
N THR A 309 20.72 -20.42 13.08
CA THR A 309 20.22 -20.69 14.43
C THR A 309 18.70 -20.76 14.52
N THR A 310 17.96 -20.20 13.56
CA THR A 310 16.47 -20.23 13.58
C THR A 310 15.95 -21.52 12.96
N VAL A 311 15.10 -22.23 13.71
CA VAL A 311 14.43 -23.46 13.26
C VAL A 311 13.49 -23.16 12.07
N ILE A 312 12.84 -22.01 12.06
CA ILE A 312 11.93 -21.59 11.01
C ILE A 312 12.44 -20.30 10.36
N LYS A 313 12.84 -20.42 9.11
CA LYS A 313 13.29 -19.28 8.28
C LYS A 313 12.07 -18.52 7.78
N SER A 314 11.80 -17.34 8.36
CA SER A 314 10.78 -16.46 7.83
C SER A 314 11.15 -16.01 6.41
N GLY A 315 10.26 -16.22 5.44
CA GLY A 315 10.43 -15.75 4.06
C GLY A 315 10.32 -14.22 3.90
N VAL A 316 9.84 -13.53 4.94
CA VAL A 316 9.62 -12.07 4.90
C VAL A 316 10.91 -11.31 5.20
N THR A 317 11.19 -10.28 4.41
CA THR A 317 12.36 -9.40 4.60
C THR A 317 11.90 -7.95 4.74
N PRO A 318 11.43 -7.54 5.92
CA PRO A 318 10.81 -6.24 6.16
C PRO A 318 11.84 -5.13 6.46
N TYR A 319 13.02 -5.18 5.89
CA TYR A 319 14.09 -4.23 6.15
C TYR A 319 13.67 -2.78 5.90
N LEU A 320 13.83 -1.92 6.91
CA LEU A 320 13.47 -0.51 6.86
C LEU A 320 14.49 0.37 6.10
N GLY A 321 15.62 -0.19 5.69
CA GLY A 321 16.77 0.58 5.23
C GLY A 321 17.54 1.20 6.41
N ILE A 322 18.77 1.66 6.16
CA ILE A 322 19.65 2.20 7.21
C ILE A 322 19.00 3.37 7.94
N LEU A 323 18.51 4.37 7.18
CA LEU A 323 17.91 5.57 7.76
C LEU A 323 16.60 5.27 8.50
N GLY A 324 15.76 4.38 7.94
CA GLY A 324 14.54 3.94 8.61
C GLY A 324 14.82 3.19 9.91
N SER A 325 15.83 2.33 9.94
CA SER A 325 16.27 1.60 11.13
C SER A 325 16.78 2.52 12.22
N ILE A 326 17.62 3.49 11.87
CA ILE A 326 18.11 4.51 12.81
C ILE A 326 16.94 5.34 13.35
N GLY A 327 16.06 5.82 12.48
CA GLY A 327 14.88 6.59 12.88
C GLY A 327 13.97 5.83 13.83
N PHE A 328 13.73 4.54 13.57
CA PHE A 328 12.91 3.68 14.44
C PHE A 328 13.53 3.52 15.84
N ILE A 329 14.85 3.28 15.93
CA ILE A 329 15.57 3.19 17.22
C ILE A 329 15.49 4.52 17.97
N LEU A 330 15.72 5.64 17.28
CA LEU A 330 15.64 6.97 17.89
C LEU A 330 14.23 7.27 18.44
N LEU A 331 13.18 6.88 17.73
CA LEU A 331 11.79 7.03 18.21
C LEU A 331 11.56 6.26 19.51
N ILE A 332 12.04 5.01 19.60
CA ILE A 332 11.91 4.21 20.82
C ILE A 332 12.68 4.86 21.99
N VAL A 333 13.93 5.29 21.76
CA VAL A 333 14.75 5.92 22.80
C VAL A 333 14.13 7.23 23.27
N LEU A 334 13.69 8.08 22.35
CA LEU A 334 13.10 9.39 22.68
C LEU A 334 11.70 9.27 23.31
N SER A 335 10.94 8.22 23.00
CA SER A 335 9.64 7.97 23.64
C SER A 335 9.78 7.57 25.11
N ASN A 336 10.86 6.86 25.45
CA ASN A 336 11.15 6.45 26.83
C ASN A 336 11.83 7.55 27.67
N ALA A 337 12.28 8.64 27.03
CA ALA A 337 12.92 9.77 27.69
C ALA A 337 11.94 10.90 28.11
N ARG A 338 10.64 10.73 27.82
CA ARG A 338 9.55 11.62 28.22
C ARG A 338 8.73 10.98 29.31
#